data_debb00205591d827465d3893f9288555
#
_entry.id   debb00205591d827465d3893f9288555
#
_cell.length_a   1.000
_cell.length_b   1.000
_cell.length_c   1.000
_cell.angle_alpha   90.00
_cell.angle_beta   90.00
_cell.angle_gamma   90.00
#
_symmetry.space_group_name_H-M   'P 1'
#
loop_
_entity.id
_entity.type
_entity.pdbx_description
1 polymer ?
#
loop_
_entity_poly.entity_id
_entity_poly.type
_entity_poly.pdbx_seq_one_letter_code
_entity_poly.pdbx_strand_id
1 'polypeptide(L)'
;MKIEKEIEGLIRKTNKDLLNENANKDSRVFPTQRDLMAGIVSKHIAKNMVPSFIMKAHESGIIHFHDIDYSPALPFTNCCLVDLKGMLENGFKLGNAQIETPKSIGVATAIMAQITAQVASHQYGGTTFANVDKVLSPYVKRTYAKHIEDAEKWQIADALNYAQSKTEKDVYDAFQAYEYEVNTLFSSNGQTPFVTITFGTGTDWAERMIQKAILKNRIKGLGRDGITPIFPKLVMFVEEGVNLYKDDPNYDIKQLALECASKRMYPDIISAKNNKAITGSSIPVSPMGCRSFLSVWKDSTGNEILD
;
A
#
# COMPACT_ATOMS: atom_id res chain seq x y z
N MET A 1 29.99 26.52 0.35
CA MET A 1 29.23 27.78 0.49
C MET A 1 27.73 27.64 0.16
N LYS A 2 27.33 26.86 -0.81
CA LYS A 2 25.90 26.69 -1.07
C LYS A 2 25.24 25.73 -0.08
N ILE A 3 25.88 24.62 0.23
CA ILE A 3 25.31 23.57 1.07
C ILE A 3 25.09 24.02 2.52
N GLU A 4 26.04 24.74 3.12
CA GLU A 4 25.89 25.27 4.49
C GLU A 4 24.69 26.23 4.60
N LYS A 5 24.50 27.07 3.58
CA LYS A 5 23.36 27.99 3.54
C LYS A 5 22.03 27.29 3.36
N GLU A 6 21.99 26.23 2.55
CA GLU A 6 20.79 25.44 2.37
C GLU A 6 20.41 24.71 3.66
N ILE A 7 21.39 24.10 4.34
CA ILE A 7 21.19 23.43 5.64
C ILE A 7 20.79 24.47 6.71
N GLU A 8 21.46 25.61 6.76
CA GLU A 8 21.09 26.70 7.69
C GLU A 8 19.67 27.21 7.44
N GLY A 9 19.29 27.37 6.16
CA GLY A 9 17.93 27.73 5.76
C GLY A 9 16.87 26.72 6.19
N LEU A 10 17.19 25.43 6.13
CA LEU A 10 16.32 24.37 6.63
C LEU A 10 16.17 24.44 8.17
N ILE A 11 17.28 24.56 8.89
CA ILE A 11 17.30 24.63 10.36
C ILE A 11 16.53 25.86 10.85
N ARG A 12 16.77 27.02 10.23
CA ARG A 12 16.11 28.27 10.58
C ARG A 12 14.69 28.40 10.00
N LYS A 13 14.23 27.43 9.22
CA LYS A 13 12.91 27.44 8.55
C LYS A 13 12.69 28.65 7.65
N THR A 14 13.75 29.13 7.01
CA THR A 14 13.70 30.28 6.08
C THR A 14 13.56 29.86 4.62
N ASN A 15 13.82 28.57 4.29
CA ASN A 15 13.65 28.02 2.96
C ASN A 15 12.24 27.44 2.80
N LYS A 16 11.33 28.22 2.21
CA LYS A 16 9.92 27.84 2.02
C LYS A 16 9.76 26.66 1.06
N ASP A 17 10.62 26.53 0.07
CA ASP A 17 10.54 25.46 -0.93
C ASP A 17 10.82 24.11 -0.27
N LEU A 18 11.86 24.02 0.57
CA LEU A 18 12.14 22.81 1.34
C LEU A 18 11.07 22.49 2.39
N LEU A 19 10.44 23.50 2.97
CA LEU A 19 9.40 23.30 3.98
C LEU A 19 8.08 22.78 3.39
N ASN A 20 7.82 23.07 2.12
CA ASN A 20 6.59 22.76 1.41
C ASN A 20 6.79 21.71 0.29
N GLU A 21 7.91 20.99 0.30
CA GLU A 21 8.32 20.11 -0.80
C GLU A 21 7.29 19.03 -1.13
N ASN A 22 6.63 18.50 -0.12
CA ASN A 22 5.73 17.36 -0.34
C ASN A 22 4.59 17.35 0.69
N ALA A 23 3.36 17.15 0.23
CA ALA A 23 2.18 17.03 1.10
C ALA A 23 2.24 15.86 2.11
N ASN A 24 3.09 14.86 1.84
CA ASN A 24 3.26 13.68 2.69
C ASN A 24 4.40 13.82 3.71
N LYS A 25 5.15 14.95 3.65
CA LYS A 25 6.27 15.24 4.56
C LYS A 25 5.93 16.46 5.40
N ASP A 26 5.96 16.29 6.72
CA ASP A 26 5.88 17.42 7.65
C ASP A 26 7.28 17.81 8.13
N SER A 27 7.78 18.95 7.69
CA SER A 27 9.12 19.45 8.03
C SER A 27 9.32 19.72 9.54
N ARG A 28 8.25 19.73 10.34
CA ARG A 28 8.33 19.84 11.80
C ARG A 28 8.70 18.52 12.47
N VAL A 29 8.55 17.42 11.77
CA VAL A 29 8.87 16.08 12.27
C VAL A 29 10.37 15.83 12.18
N PHE A 30 10.99 15.38 13.26
CA PHE A 30 12.44 15.17 13.33
C PHE A 30 12.99 14.25 12.23
N PRO A 31 12.39 13.08 11.93
CA PRO A 31 12.84 12.24 10.81
C PRO A 31 12.84 12.99 9.48
N THR A 32 11.81 13.79 9.20
CA THR A 32 11.72 14.60 7.97
C THR A 32 12.84 15.63 7.88
N GLN A 33 13.14 16.34 8.97
CA GLN A 33 14.26 17.31 8.98
C GLN A 33 15.59 16.64 8.69
N ARG A 34 15.81 15.46 9.29
CA ARG A 34 17.03 14.66 9.07
C ARG A 34 17.14 14.20 7.62
N ASP A 35 16.04 13.73 7.05
CA ASP A 35 15.96 13.28 5.66
C ASP A 35 16.23 14.44 4.68
N LEU A 36 15.61 15.59 4.91
CA LEU A 36 15.85 16.79 4.09
C LEU A 36 17.31 17.24 4.14
N MET A 37 17.97 17.16 5.30
CA MET A 37 19.41 17.44 5.39
C MET A 37 20.24 16.45 4.59
N ALA A 38 19.90 15.15 4.68
CA ALA A 38 20.55 14.09 3.89
C ALA A 38 20.35 14.31 2.39
N GLY A 39 19.13 14.69 1.96
CA GLY A 39 18.82 15.02 0.57
C GLY A 39 19.64 16.20 0.03
N ILE A 40 19.82 17.28 0.82
CA ILE A 40 20.69 18.40 0.44
C ILE A 40 22.13 17.93 0.17
N VAL A 41 22.67 17.08 1.06
CA VAL A 41 24.03 16.54 0.92
C VAL A 41 24.13 15.63 -0.31
N SER A 42 23.20 14.70 -0.46
CA SER A 42 23.19 13.77 -1.59
C SER A 42 23.06 14.48 -2.93
N LYS A 43 22.18 15.48 -3.04
CA LYS A 43 22.03 16.32 -4.23
C LYS A 43 23.32 17.08 -4.58
N HIS A 44 24.03 17.56 -3.57
CA HIS A 44 25.32 18.20 -3.79
C HIS A 44 26.38 17.24 -4.30
N ILE A 45 26.45 16.03 -3.74
CA ILE A 45 27.36 14.97 -4.15
C ILE A 45 27.01 14.47 -5.56
N ALA A 46 25.74 14.35 -5.90
CA ALA A 46 25.24 13.91 -7.19
C ALA A 46 25.86 14.71 -8.36
N LYS A 47 26.12 16.01 -8.16
CA LYS A 47 26.77 16.88 -9.16
C LYS A 47 28.17 16.40 -9.57
N ASN A 48 28.85 15.68 -8.68
CA ASN A 48 30.17 15.12 -8.94
C ASN A 48 30.13 13.66 -9.41
N MET A 49 29.02 12.97 -9.18
CA MET A 49 28.84 11.56 -9.55
C MET A 49 28.17 11.38 -10.91
N VAL A 50 27.32 12.31 -11.30
CA VAL A 50 26.57 12.26 -12.56
C VAL A 50 27.37 13.01 -13.65
N PRO A 51 27.46 12.49 -14.88
CA PRO A 51 28.12 13.19 -15.98
C PRO A 51 27.60 14.61 -16.18
N SER A 52 28.52 15.57 -16.38
CA SER A 52 28.18 16.99 -16.39
C SER A 52 27.13 17.38 -17.42
N PHE A 53 27.08 16.68 -18.56
CA PHE A 53 26.06 16.96 -19.59
C PHE A 53 24.65 16.56 -19.14
N ILE A 54 24.51 15.47 -18.37
CA ILE A 54 23.24 15.04 -17.78
C ILE A 54 22.80 16.05 -16.72
N MET A 55 23.73 16.49 -15.85
CA MET A 55 23.41 17.51 -14.85
C MET A 55 22.96 18.83 -15.48
N LYS A 56 23.64 19.27 -16.54
CA LYS A 56 23.23 20.48 -17.28
C LYS A 56 21.85 20.33 -17.90
N ALA A 57 21.55 19.16 -18.49
CA ALA A 57 20.25 18.87 -19.07
C ALA A 57 19.14 18.87 -18.01
N HIS A 58 19.40 18.31 -16.83
CA HIS A 58 18.49 18.35 -15.69
C HIS A 58 18.28 19.79 -15.15
N GLU A 59 19.36 20.52 -14.89
CA GLU A 59 19.31 21.89 -14.37
C GLU A 59 18.64 22.87 -15.36
N SER A 60 18.73 22.61 -16.67
CA SER A 60 18.05 23.40 -17.71
C SER A 60 16.60 22.97 -17.99
N GLY A 61 16.12 21.89 -17.35
CA GLY A 61 14.77 21.35 -17.54
C GLY A 61 14.55 20.58 -18.83
N ILE A 62 15.60 20.24 -19.58
CA ILE A 62 15.50 19.39 -20.78
C ILE A 62 15.11 17.95 -20.41
N ILE A 63 15.65 17.45 -19.29
CA ILE A 63 15.29 16.17 -18.70
C ILE A 63 15.00 16.36 -17.21
N HIS A 64 14.23 15.43 -16.63
CA HIS A 64 14.11 15.28 -15.19
C HIS A 64 14.85 14.03 -14.74
N PHE A 65 15.96 14.20 -14.00
CA PHE A 65 16.61 13.09 -13.32
C PHE A 65 15.86 12.84 -12.02
N HIS A 66 15.06 11.78 -11.98
CA HIS A 66 14.20 11.45 -10.85
C HIS A 66 15.03 11.03 -9.62
N ASP A 67 14.63 11.46 -8.44
CA ASP A 67 15.27 11.15 -7.15
C ASP A 67 16.78 11.51 -7.11
N ILE A 68 17.21 12.59 -7.78
CA ILE A 68 18.61 13.02 -7.82
C ILE A 68 19.17 13.36 -6.43
N ASP A 69 18.30 13.64 -5.47
CA ASP A 69 18.61 13.89 -4.07
C ASP A 69 18.92 12.61 -3.28
N TYR A 70 18.73 11.44 -3.86
CA TYR A 70 19.05 10.14 -3.27
C TYR A 70 19.84 9.23 -4.20
N SER A 71 19.34 9.05 -5.42
CA SER A 71 19.70 7.96 -6.31
C SER A 71 21.19 7.79 -6.60
N PRO A 72 21.99 8.82 -6.90
CA PRO A 72 23.40 8.60 -7.18
C PRO A 72 24.21 8.13 -5.97
N ALA A 73 23.86 8.58 -4.76
CA ALA A 73 24.58 8.25 -3.53
C ALA A 73 24.04 6.97 -2.86
N LEU A 74 22.72 6.78 -2.94
CA LEU A 74 22.00 5.66 -2.32
C LEU A 74 21.00 5.09 -3.33
N PRO A 75 21.44 4.22 -4.25
CA PRO A 75 20.57 3.67 -5.29
C PRO A 75 19.59 2.66 -4.68
N PHE A 76 18.35 3.09 -4.48
CA PHE A 76 17.23 2.24 -4.11
C PHE A 76 16.32 2.00 -5.31
N THR A 77 15.51 0.94 -5.22
CA THR A 77 14.38 0.79 -6.14
C THR A 77 13.30 1.82 -5.81
N ASN A 78 12.64 2.36 -6.84
CA ASN A 78 11.61 3.39 -6.62
C ASN A 78 10.38 2.81 -5.91
N CYS A 79 9.82 1.72 -6.43
CA CYS A 79 8.60 1.09 -5.90
C CYS A 79 8.81 -0.41 -5.65
N CYS A 80 7.94 -0.98 -4.84
CA CYS A 80 7.96 -2.39 -4.49
C CYS A 80 6.56 -3.01 -4.61
N LEU A 81 6.49 -4.20 -5.23
CA LEU A 81 5.34 -5.09 -5.17
C LEU A 81 5.68 -6.21 -4.19
N VAL A 82 4.99 -6.21 -3.04
CA VAL A 82 5.30 -7.13 -1.93
C VAL A 82 4.61 -8.47 -2.14
N ASP A 83 5.34 -9.56 -2.04
CA ASP A 83 4.76 -10.91 -1.95
C ASP A 83 4.20 -11.16 -0.55
N LEU A 84 3.09 -10.47 -0.24
CA LEU A 84 2.42 -10.61 1.05
C LEU A 84 1.96 -12.06 1.30
N LYS A 85 1.50 -12.76 0.26
CA LYS A 85 1.04 -14.13 0.37
C LYS A 85 2.15 -15.06 0.84
N GLY A 86 3.26 -15.10 0.10
CA GLY A 86 4.40 -15.95 0.45
C GLY A 86 4.98 -15.62 1.83
N MET A 87 5.08 -14.32 2.17
CA MET A 87 5.54 -13.89 3.50
C MET A 87 4.63 -14.40 4.62
N LEU A 88 3.31 -14.25 4.51
CA LEU A 88 2.38 -14.67 5.56
C LEU A 88 2.22 -16.20 5.65
N GLU A 89 2.34 -16.93 4.54
CA GLU A 89 2.23 -18.40 4.52
C GLU A 89 3.47 -19.09 5.09
N ASN A 90 4.67 -18.60 4.74
CA ASN A 90 5.92 -19.25 5.08
C ASN A 90 6.60 -18.66 6.33
N GLY A 91 6.13 -17.51 6.79
CA GLY A 91 6.86 -16.73 7.78
C GLY A 91 8.11 -16.07 7.19
N PHE A 92 8.68 -15.12 7.89
CA PHE A 92 9.83 -14.36 7.42
C PHE A 92 10.54 -13.65 8.56
N LYS A 93 11.76 -13.19 8.30
CA LYS A 93 12.51 -12.38 9.27
C LYS A 93 12.25 -10.90 9.00
N LEU A 94 11.86 -10.16 10.02
CA LEU A 94 11.68 -8.71 9.98
C LEU A 94 12.45 -8.06 11.13
N GLY A 95 13.49 -7.32 10.80
CA GLY A 95 14.41 -6.81 11.82
C GLY A 95 15.03 -7.95 12.63
N ASN A 96 14.82 -7.94 13.94
CA ASN A 96 15.31 -8.98 14.87
C ASN A 96 14.25 -10.05 15.17
N ALA A 97 13.06 -9.95 14.60
CA ALA A 97 11.96 -10.88 14.87
C ALA A 97 11.81 -11.91 13.75
N GLN A 98 11.54 -13.16 14.13
CA GLN A 98 11.02 -14.20 13.25
C GLN A 98 9.49 -14.11 13.31
N ILE A 99 8.87 -13.76 12.18
CA ILE A 99 7.41 -13.66 12.06
C ILE A 99 6.87 -15.01 11.62
N GLU A 100 5.92 -15.54 12.38
CA GLU A 100 5.21 -16.78 12.04
C GLU A 100 3.93 -16.48 11.27
N THR A 101 3.38 -17.53 10.64
CA THR A 101 2.08 -17.45 9.96
C THR A 101 0.97 -16.95 10.91
N PRO A 102 0.24 -15.88 10.57
CA PRO A 102 -0.81 -15.32 11.41
C PRO A 102 -1.94 -16.33 11.69
N LYS A 103 -2.55 -16.23 12.87
CA LYS A 103 -3.69 -17.07 13.27
C LYS A 103 -5.04 -16.33 13.19
N SER A 104 -5.03 -15.03 12.91
CA SER A 104 -6.24 -14.21 12.80
C SER A 104 -6.06 -13.08 11.81
N ILE A 105 -7.17 -12.50 11.37
CA ILE A 105 -7.16 -11.33 10.48
C ILE A 105 -6.48 -10.12 11.14
N GLY A 106 -6.73 -9.87 12.42
CA GLY A 106 -6.11 -8.74 13.12
C GLY A 106 -4.59 -8.84 13.18
N VAL A 107 -4.03 -10.06 13.41
CA VAL A 107 -2.58 -10.26 13.38
C VAL A 107 -2.04 -10.11 11.95
N ALA A 108 -2.74 -10.63 10.94
CA ALA A 108 -2.30 -10.53 9.56
C ALA A 108 -2.23 -9.07 9.07
N THR A 109 -3.21 -8.24 9.40
CA THR A 109 -3.20 -6.81 9.04
C THR A 109 -2.16 -6.02 9.83
N ALA A 110 -1.91 -6.36 11.10
CA ALA A 110 -0.84 -5.75 11.90
C ALA A 110 0.55 -6.05 11.31
N ILE A 111 0.79 -7.30 10.89
CA ILE A 111 2.03 -7.66 10.18
C ILE A 111 2.13 -6.91 8.84
N MET A 112 1.04 -6.80 8.10
CA MET A 112 1.00 -6.02 6.85
C MET A 112 1.37 -4.55 7.08
N ALA A 113 0.95 -3.94 8.19
CA ALA A 113 1.35 -2.59 8.57
C ALA A 113 2.83 -2.48 8.91
N GLN A 114 3.39 -3.47 9.63
CA GLN A 114 4.82 -3.53 9.93
C GLN A 114 5.66 -3.67 8.65
N ILE A 115 5.24 -4.54 7.71
CA ILE A 115 5.88 -4.65 6.39
C ILE A 115 5.82 -3.30 5.67
N THR A 116 4.66 -2.64 5.69
CA THR A 116 4.49 -1.31 5.09
C THR A 116 5.53 -0.32 5.61
N ALA A 117 5.69 -0.22 6.93
CA ALA A 117 6.64 0.71 7.55
C ALA A 117 8.09 0.41 7.17
N GLN A 118 8.46 -0.87 7.16
CA GLN A 118 9.81 -1.29 6.81
C GLN A 118 10.11 -1.07 5.32
N VAL A 119 9.24 -1.51 4.42
CA VAL A 119 9.42 -1.34 2.97
C VAL A 119 9.45 0.14 2.60
N ALA A 120 8.51 0.94 3.13
CA ALA A 120 8.46 2.37 2.88
C ALA A 120 9.72 3.12 3.37
N SER A 121 10.45 2.56 4.33
CA SER A 121 11.73 3.10 4.80
C SER A 121 12.90 2.81 3.86
N HIS A 122 12.71 1.94 2.86
CA HIS A 122 13.72 1.52 1.90
C HIS A 122 13.31 1.81 0.44
N GLN A 123 12.26 2.63 0.25
CA GLN A 123 11.74 2.97 -1.06
C GLN A 123 11.58 4.47 -1.20
N TYR A 124 11.77 4.99 -2.42
CA TYR A 124 11.45 6.39 -2.74
C TYR A 124 9.98 6.59 -3.10
N GLY A 125 9.35 5.55 -3.62
CA GLY A 125 7.98 5.56 -4.10
C GLY A 125 7.07 4.58 -3.35
N GLY A 126 6.19 3.90 -4.09
CA GLY A 126 5.07 3.16 -3.54
C GLY A 126 5.37 1.72 -3.14
N THR A 127 4.68 1.28 -2.11
CA THR A 127 4.59 -0.11 -1.67
C THR A 127 3.21 -0.64 -2.06
N THR A 128 3.15 -1.73 -2.81
CA THR A 128 1.87 -2.31 -3.24
C THR A 128 1.67 -3.70 -2.65
N PHE A 129 0.47 -3.93 -2.11
CA PHE A 129 -0.04 -5.25 -1.74
C PHE A 129 -1.14 -5.66 -2.73
N ALA A 130 -0.86 -6.73 -3.47
CA ALA A 130 -1.76 -7.22 -4.51
C ALA A 130 -2.86 -8.12 -3.94
N ASN A 131 -4.10 -7.96 -4.46
CA ASN A 131 -5.23 -8.86 -4.21
C ASN A 131 -5.43 -9.19 -2.72
N VAL A 132 -5.45 -8.14 -1.86
CA VAL A 132 -5.50 -8.31 -0.40
C VAL A 132 -6.74 -9.07 0.07
N ASP A 133 -7.84 -9.00 -0.67
CA ASP A 133 -9.05 -9.78 -0.41
C ASP A 133 -8.77 -11.30 -0.46
N LYS A 134 -8.06 -11.76 -1.49
CA LYS A 134 -7.69 -13.18 -1.65
C LYS A 134 -6.58 -13.59 -0.68
N VAL A 135 -5.56 -12.76 -0.55
CA VAL A 135 -4.39 -13.05 0.29
C VAL A 135 -4.75 -13.15 1.77
N LEU A 136 -5.67 -12.30 2.23
CA LEU A 136 -6.04 -12.26 3.65
C LEU A 136 -7.26 -13.13 3.99
N SER A 137 -7.99 -13.66 3.02
CA SER A 137 -9.19 -14.49 3.26
C SER A 137 -8.94 -15.73 4.13
N PRO A 138 -7.80 -16.45 4.05
CA PRO A 138 -7.52 -17.56 4.94
C PRO A 138 -7.50 -17.17 6.43
N TYR A 139 -7.06 -15.96 6.74
CA TYR A 139 -6.99 -15.46 8.12
C TYR A 139 -8.37 -15.02 8.64
N VAL A 140 -9.27 -14.59 7.76
CA VAL A 140 -10.69 -14.39 8.09
C VAL A 140 -11.35 -15.73 8.44
N LYS A 141 -11.11 -16.75 7.64
CA LYS A 141 -11.64 -18.11 7.89
C LYS A 141 -11.13 -18.70 9.20
N ARG A 142 -9.85 -18.47 9.55
CA ARG A 142 -9.28 -18.87 10.85
C ARG A 142 -9.94 -18.11 12.02
N THR A 143 -10.18 -16.81 11.84
CA THR A 143 -10.89 -15.99 12.84
C THR A 143 -12.31 -16.48 13.05
N TYR A 144 -13.03 -16.82 11.98
CA TYR A 144 -14.37 -17.38 12.04
C TYR A 144 -14.40 -18.74 12.78
N ALA A 145 -13.47 -19.65 12.42
CA ALA A 145 -13.38 -20.94 13.09
C ALA A 145 -13.14 -20.79 14.60
N LYS A 146 -12.26 -19.87 15.00
CA LYS A 146 -12.04 -19.54 16.41
C LYS A 146 -13.32 -19.05 17.10
N HIS A 147 -14.12 -18.22 16.44
CA HIS A 147 -15.38 -17.75 17.03
C HIS A 147 -16.44 -18.86 17.13
N ILE A 148 -16.41 -19.84 16.24
CA ILE A 148 -17.25 -21.05 16.40
C ILE A 148 -16.80 -21.84 17.64
N GLU A 149 -15.51 -22.11 17.82
CA GLU A 149 -14.97 -22.80 18.98
C GLU A 149 -15.31 -22.05 20.30
N ASP A 150 -15.18 -20.72 20.30
CA ASP A 150 -15.55 -19.88 21.44
C ASP A 150 -17.06 -19.95 21.73
N ALA A 151 -17.89 -19.94 20.70
CA ALA A 151 -19.35 -20.06 20.85
C ALA A 151 -19.77 -21.41 21.43
N GLU A 152 -19.17 -22.49 20.99
CA GLU A 152 -19.40 -23.84 21.53
C GLU A 152 -18.94 -23.92 22.99
N LYS A 153 -17.72 -23.45 23.28
CA LYS A 153 -17.14 -23.43 24.64
C LYS A 153 -18.01 -22.68 25.63
N TRP A 154 -18.58 -21.54 25.22
CA TRP A 154 -19.40 -20.69 26.06
C TRP A 154 -20.90 -20.96 25.92
N GLN A 155 -21.29 -22.05 25.21
CA GLN A 155 -22.69 -22.50 25.02
C GLN A 155 -23.61 -21.39 24.50
N ILE A 156 -23.12 -20.62 23.52
CA ILE A 156 -23.90 -19.57 22.87
C ILE A 156 -24.98 -20.22 21.99
N ALA A 157 -26.25 -19.88 22.20
CA ALA A 157 -27.41 -20.53 21.57
C ALA A 157 -27.42 -20.46 20.04
N ASP A 158 -26.92 -19.34 19.46
CA ASP A 158 -26.77 -19.17 18.01
C ASP A 158 -25.30 -18.97 17.65
N ALA A 159 -24.54 -20.06 17.66
CA ALA A 159 -23.11 -20.07 17.43
C ALA A 159 -22.72 -19.53 16.03
N LEU A 160 -23.54 -19.84 15.00
CA LEU A 160 -23.25 -19.41 13.63
C LEU A 160 -23.40 -17.91 13.47
N ASN A 161 -24.49 -17.34 13.95
CA ASN A 161 -24.74 -15.90 13.88
C ASN A 161 -23.73 -15.12 14.74
N TYR A 162 -23.41 -15.65 15.92
CA TYR A 162 -22.37 -15.09 16.78
C TYR A 162 -21.03 -15.03 16.06
N ALA A 163 -20.57 -16.15 15.51
CA ALA A 163 -19.27 -16.22 14.82
C ALA A 163 -19.24 -15.31 13.58
N GLN A 164 -20.32 -15.29 12.80
CA GLN A 164 -20.45 -14.40 11.64
C GLN A 164 -20.34 -12.93 12.04
N SER A 165 -21.10 -12.51 13.03
CA SER A 165 -21.17 -11.13 13.51
C SER A 165 -19.84 -10.67 14.13
N LYS A 166 -19.20 -11.55 14.91
CA LYS A 166 -17.87 -11.28 15.50
C LYS A 166 -16.79 -11.19 14.46
N THR A 167 -16.80 -12.09 13.49
CA THR A 167 -15.82 -12.07 12.40
C THR A 167 -15.96 -10.82 11.54
N GLU A 168 -17.19 -10.42 11.18
CA GLU A 168 -17.43 -9.17 10.46
C GLU A 168 -16.86 -7.96 11.20
N LYS A 169 -17.08 -7.91 12.52
CA LYS A 169 -16.52 -6.86 13.36
C LYS A 169 -15.00 -6.89 13.38
N ASP A 170 -14.39 -8.06 13.59
CA ASP A 170 -12.93 -8.19 13.65
C ASP A 170 -12.27 -7.81 12.32
N VAL A 171 -12.86 -8.17 11.18
CA VAL A 171 -12.38 -7.77 9.86
C VAL A 171 -12.49 -6.26 9.67
N TYR A 172 -13.62 -5.67 10.08
CA TYR A 172 -13.80 -4.22 10.01
C TYR A 172 -12.76 -3.49 10.88
N ASP A 173 -12.59 -3.92 12.14
CA ASP A 173 -11.65 -3.31 13.09
C ASP A 173 -10.19 -3.48 12.61
N ALA A 174 -9.85 -4.62 12.02
CA ALA A 174 -8.52 -4.89 11.47
C ALA A 174 -8.14 -3.91 10.34
N PHE A 175 -9.05 -3.65 9.41
CA PHE A 175 -8.81 -2.67 8.34
C PHE A 175 -8.88 -1.23 8.84
N GLN A 176 -9.69 -0.93 9.84
CA GLN A 176 -9.67 0.37 10.50
C GLN A 176 -8.33 0.64 11.17
N ALA A 177 -7.79 -0.34 11.91
CA ALA A 177 -6.48 -0.25 12.52
C ALA A 177 -5.38 -0.06 11.46
N TYR A 178 -5.43 -0.82 10.38
CA TYR A 178 -4.49 -0.67 9.27
C TYR A 178 -4.52 0.73 8.64
N GLU A 179 -5.71 1.29 8.38
CA GLU A 179 -5.81 2.68 7.88
C GLU A 179 -5.23 3.69 8.87
N TYR A 180 -5.48 3.53 10.18
CA TYR A 180 -4.89 4.40 11.20
C TYR A 180 -3.38 4.28 11.21
N GLU A 181 -2.83 3.07 11.23
CA GLU A 181 -1.40 2.85 11.27
C GLU A 181 -0.71 3.48 10.05
N VAL A 182 -1.20 3.23 8.84
CA VAL A 182 -0.62 3.79 7.61
C VAL A 182 -0.62 5.33 7.62
N ASN A 183 -1.63 5.97 8.19
CA ASN A 183 -1.75 7.43 8.21
C ASN A 183 -1.08 8.10 9.43
N THR A 184 -0.65 7.32 10.42
CA THR A 184 0.05 7.84 11.62
C THR A 184 1.52 7.45 11.67
N LEU A 185 1.93 6.44 10.90
CA LEU A 185 3.33 6.05 10.78
C LEU A 185 4.10 7.04 9.89
N PHE A 186 5.31 7.34 10.33
CA PHE A 186 6.31 7.95 9.46
C PHE A 186 7.37 6.90 9.14
N SER A 187 7.71 6.76 7.87
CA SER A 187 8.87 5.99 7.45
C SER A 187 10.15 6.61 8.02
N SER A 188 11.27 5.92 7.96
CA SER A 188 12.57 6.47 8.36
C SER A 188 12.94 7.73 7.54
N ASN A 189 12.33 7.91 6.37
CA ASN A 189 12.47 9.07 5.50
C ASN A 189 11.55 10.23 5.91
N GLY A 190 10.83 10.10 7.02
CA GLY A 190 9.97 11.15 7.55
C GLY A 190 8.72 11.45 6.73
N GLN A 191 8.27 10.51 5.90
CA GLN A 191 7.05 10.66 5.11
C GLN A 191 6.02 9.59 5.45
N THR A 192 4.75 9.90 5.25
CA THR A 192 3.68 8.90 5.29
C THR A 192 3.92 7.87 4.18
N PRO A 193 3.84 6.57 4.49
CA PRO A 193 4.07 5.52 3.51
C PRO A 193 3.14 5.63 2.29
N PHE A 194 3.70 5.61 1.09
CA PHE A 194 2.94 5.51 -0.16
C PHE A 194 2.48 4.07 -0.36
N VAL A 195 1.30 3.74 0.12
CA VAL A 195 0.77 2.38 0.05
C VAL A 195 -0.36 2.28 -0.95
N THR A 196 -0.33 1.23 -1.76
CA THR A 196 -1.44 0.82 -2.63
C THR A 196 -1.90 -0.57 -2.24
N ILE A 197 -3.19 -0.77 -2.11
CA ILE A 197 -3.80 -2.11 -1.98
C ILE A 197 -4.75 -2.35 -3.14
N THR A 198 -4.72 -3.56 -3.70
CA THR A 198 -5.63 -3.95 -4.76
C THR A 198 -6.57 -5.06 -4.31
N PHE A 199 -7.79 -5.08 -4.83
CA PHE A 199 -8.84 -6.05 -4.50
C PHE A 199 -9.91 -6.06 -5.59
N GLY A 200 -10.94 -6.89 -5.42
CA GLY A 200 -12.17 -6.82 -6.19
C GLY A 200 -12.51 -8.05 -7.02
N THR A 201 -11.55 -8.99 -7.20
CA THR A 201 -11.79 -10.22 -7.98
C THR A 201 -12.10 -11.44 -7.12
N GLY A 202 -12.08 -11.31 -5.80
CA GLY A 202 -12.45 -12.37 -4.87
C GLY A 202 -13.97 -12.50 -4.73
N THR A 203 -14.52 -13.72 -4.83
CA THR A 203 -15.98 -13.99 -4.75
C THR A 203 -16.37 -14.86 -3.55
N ASP A 204 -15.40 -15.43 -2.85
CA ASP A 204 -15.63 -16.17 -1.60
C ASP A 204 -16.19 -15.25 -0.50
N TRP A 205 -16.95 -15.79 0.44
CA TRP A 205 -17.58 -15.00 1.51
C TRP A 205 -16.58 -14.21 2.35
N ALA A 206 -15.41 -14.77 2.64
CA ALA A 206 -14.36 -14.11 3.40
C ALA A 206 -13.68 -12.98 2.59
N GLU A 207 -13.47 -13.21 1.30
CA GLU A 207 -12.95 -12.20 0.36
C GLU A 207 -13.92 -11.02 0.24
N ARG A 208 -15.22 -11.30 0.09
CA ARG A 208 -16.27 -10.28 0.06
C ARG A 208 -16.34 -9.49 1.36
N MET A 209 -16.16 -10.14 2.51
CA MET A 209 -16.13 -9.47 3.82
C MET A 209 -14.98 -8.47 3.91
N ILE A 210 -13.79 -8.84 3.43
CA ILE A 210 -12.63 -7.94 3.35
C ILE A 210 -12.93 -6.74 2.44
N GLN A 211 -13.43 -6.98 1.24
CA GLN A 211 -13.76 -5.92 0.28
C GLN A 211 -14.76 -4.92 0.89
N LYS A 212 -15.79 -5.40 1.57
CA LYS A 212 -16.78 -4.56 2.27
C LYS A 212 -16.16 -3.79 3.43
N ALA A 213 -15.27 -4.41 4.20
CA ALA A 213 -14.60 -3.74 5.32
C ALA A 213 -13.71 -2.59 4.84
N ILE A 214 -12.91 -2.81 3.80
CA ILE A 214 -12.06 -1.77 3.18
C ILE A 214 -12.91 -0.58 2.73
N LEU A 215 -13.98 -0.83 1.99
CA LEU A 215 -14.83 0.23 1.44
C LEU A 215 -15.62 0.98 2.52
N LYS A 216 -16.19 0.26 3.50
CA LYS A 216 -16.95 0.86 4.62
C LYS A 216 -16.04 1.74 5.50
N ASN A 217 -14.81 1.30 5.80
CA ASN A 217 -13.83 2.09 6.54
C ASN A 217 -13.47 3.37 5.77
N ARG A 218 -13.19 3.26 4.48
CA ARG A 218 -12.89 4.42 3.64
C ARG A 218 -14.07 5.39 3.57
N ILE A 219 -15.31 4.92 3.43
CA ILE A 219 -16.52 5.77 3.41
C ILE A 219 -16.65 6.53 4.72
N LYS A 220 -16.43 5.85 5.86
CA LYS A 220 -16.48 6.47 7.19
C LYS A 220 -15.40 7.53 7.35
N GLY A 221 -14.19 7.26 6.86
CA GLY A 221 -13.02 8.11 7.06
C GLY A 221 -12.40 7.99 8.46
N LEU A 222 -11.31 8.73 8.68
CA LEU A 222 -10.53 8.67 9.90
C LEU A 222 -11.13 9.55 11.00
N GLY A 223 -11.18 8.99 12.19
CA GLY A 223 -11.54 9.69 13.41
C GLY A 223 -13.02 10.12 13.47
N ARG A 224 -13.30 11.01 14.43
CA ARG A 224 -14.64 11.54 14.67
C ARG A 224 -15.15 12.41 13.52
N ASP A 225 -14.24 13.16 12.92
CA ASP A 225 -14.56 14.13 11.86
C ASP A 225 -14.61 13.50 10.46
N GLY A 226 -14.35 12.19 10.36
CA GLY A 226 -14.43 11.45 9.10
C GLY A 226 -13.47 11.96 8.03
N ILE A 227 -12.24 12.33 8.41
CA ILE A 227 -11.23 12.83 7.48
C ILE A 227 -10.90 11.76 6.44
N THR A 228 -10.83 12.16 5.17
CA THR A 228 -10.44 11.22 4.11
C THR A 228 -8.96 10.84 4.25
N PRO A 229 -8.63 9.55 4.46
CA PRO A 229 -7.24 9.12 4.54
C PRO A 229 -6.55 9.28 3.19
N ILE A 230 -5.28 9.70 3.21
CA ILE A 230 -4.46 9.80 2.00
C ILE A 230 -4.09 8.40 1.51
N PHE A 231 -3.70 7.53 2.44
CA PHE A 231 -3.31 6.14 2.17
C PHE A 231 -4.11 5.15 3.04
N PRO A 232 -4.18 3.88 2.65
CA PRO A 232 -3.71 3.32 1.39
C PRO A 232 -4.49 3.86 0.18
N LYS A 233 -3.82 3.99 -0.96
CA LYS A 233 -4.49 4.12 -2.25
C LYS A 233 -5.26 2.83 -2.51
N LEU A 234 -6.55 2.94 -2.78
CA LEU A 234 -7.41 1.80 -3.08
C LEU A 234 -7.53 1.62 -4.60
N VAL A 235 -7.33 0.40 -5.07
CA VAL A 235 -7.49 0.02 -6.47
C VAL A 235 -8.39 -1.20 -6.56
N MET A 236 -9.50 -1.08 -7.27
CA MET A 236 -10.45 -2.17 -7.47
C MET A 236 -10.45 -2.64 -8.91
N PHE A 237 -10.31 -3.94 -9.11
CA PHE A 237 -10.52 -4.55 -10.41
C PHE A 237 -11.99 -4.77 -10.69
N VAL A 238 -12.42 -4.44 -11.91
CA VAL A 238 -13.75 -4.75 -12.42
C VAL A 238 -13.61 -5.79 -13.52
N GLU A 239 -14.31 -6.91 -13.35
CA GLU A 239 -14.22 -8.09 -14.23
C GLU A 239 -15.61 -8.63 -14.55
N GLU A 240 -15.80 -9.05 -15.80
CA GLU A 240 -17.00 -9.72 -16.28
C GLU A 240 -17.17 -11.07 -15.57
N GLY A 241 -18.40 -11.39 -15.16
CA GLY A 241 -18.70 -12.57 -14.36
C GLY A 241 -18.34 -12.48 -12.88
N VAL A 242 -17.75 -11.35 -12.43
CA VAL A 242 -17.38 -11.13 -11.05
C VAL A 242 -18.17 -9.96 -10.43
N ASN A 243 -18.06 -8.77 -11.03
CA ASN A 243 -18.66 -7.56 -10.47
C ASN A 243 -19.03 -6.50 -11.52
N LEU A 244 -18.91 -6.80 -12.82
CA LEU A 244 -19.19 -5.81 -13.88
C LEU A 244 -20.69 -5.62 -14.10
N TYR A 245 -21.45 -6.69 -14.24
CA TYR A 245 -22.87 -6.65 -14.58
C TYR A 245 -23.75 -6.89 -13.33
N LYS A 246 -25.04 -6.53 -13.45
CA LYS A 246 -26.00 -6.58 -12.35
C LYS A 246 -26.20 -7.99 -11.76
N ASP A 247 -26.05 -9.00 -12.59
CA ASP A 247 -26.23 -10.40 -12.21
C ASP A 247 -24.94 -11.05 -11.69
N ASP A 248 -23.82 -10.32 -11.69
CA ASP A 248 -22.55 -10.81 -11.17
C ASP A 248 -22.57 -10.89 -9.62
N PRO A 249 -21.86 -11.88 -9.03
CA PRO A 249 -21.92 -12.17 -7.58
C PRO A 249 -21.45 -11.01 -6.69
N ASN A 250 -20.59 -10.14 -7.18
CA ASN A 250 -20.04 -9.00 -6.45
C ASN A 250 -20.52 -7.64 -6.99
N TYR A 251 -21.67 -7.61 -7.67
CA TYR A 251 -22.21 -6.34 -8.15
C TYR A 251 -22.51 -5.36 -7.02
N ASP A 252 -23.00 -5.84 -5.88
CA ASP A 252 -23.22 -5.05 -4.67
C ASP A 252 -21.95 -4.39 -4.15
N ILE A 253 -20.82 -5.07 -4.24
CA ILE A 253 -19.50 -4.53 -3.86
C ILE A 253 -19.06 -3.45 -4.85
N LYS A 254 -19.29 -3.62 -6.15
CA LYS A 254 -19.03 -2.54 -7.12
C LYS A 254 -19.89 -1.31 -6.81
N GLN A 255 -21.17 -1.47 -6.48
CA GLN A 255 -22.00 -0.34 -6.09
C GLN A 255 -21.45 0.39 -4.86
N LEU A 256 -21.03 -0.35 -3.83
CA LEU A 256 -20.38 0.20 -2.66
C LEU A 256 -19.05 0.90 -2.99
N ALA A 257 -18.28 0.38 -3.94
CA ALA A 257 -17.05 1.00 -4.41
C ALA A 257 -17.30 2.32 -5.16
N LEU A 258 -18.34 2.38 -5.97
CA LEU A 258 -18.75 3.62 -6.65
C LEU A 258 -19.27 4.67 -5.65
N GLU A 259 -20.02 4.26 -4.64
CA GLU A 259 -20.40 5.13 -3.51
C GLU A 259 -19.17 5.66 -2.79
N CYS A 260 -18.21 4.78 -2.49
CA CYS A 260 -16.95 5.16 -1.85
C CYS A 260 -16.17 6.16 -2.70
N ALA A 261 -16.01 5.89 -3.98
CA ALA A 261 -15.28 6.77 -4.91
C ALA A 261 -15.93 8.15 -5.02
N SER A 262 -17.26 8.22 -5.06
CA SER A 262 -17.99 9.49 -5.11
C SER A 262 -17.80 10.37 -3.87
N LYS A 263 -17.56 9.75 -2.70
CA LYS A 263 -17.37 10.46 -1.42
C LYS A 263 -15.90 10.72 -1.08
N ARG A 264 -15.00 9.85 -1.52
CA ARG A 264 -13.60 9.78 -1.04
C ARG A 264 -12.57 9.75 -2.16
N MET A 265 -12.98 9.85 -3.44
CA MET A 265 -12.13 9.79 -4.64
C MET A 265 -11.43 8.44 -4.85
N TYR A 266 -11.62 7.46 -4.00
CA TYR A 266 -11.12 6.09 -4.11
C TYR A 266 -12.26 5.09 -3.91
N PRO A 267 -12.17 3.87 -4.48
CA PRO A 267 -11.03 3.29 -5.21
C PRO A 267 -10.90 3.78 -6.66
N ASP A 268 -9.67 3.75 -7.20
CA ASP A 268 -9.45 3.76 -8.64
C ASP A 268 -10.01 2.45 -9.23
N ILE A 269 -10.67 2.53 -10.37
CA ILE A 269 -11.28 1.37 -11.04
C ILE A 269 -10.41 0.96 -12.23
N ILE A 270 -10.02 -0.31 -12.27
CA ILE A 270 -9.25 -0.89 -13.38
C ILE A 270 -10.09 -2.00 -14.04
N SER A 271 -10.24 -1.91 -15.36
CA SER A 271 -10.82 -3.00 -16.15
C SER A 271 -9.85 -4.18 -16.20
N ALA A 272 -10.25 -5.31 -15.61
CA ALA A 272 -9.46 -6.54 -15.64
C ALA A 272 -9.20 -7.02 -17.07
N LYS A 273 -10.20 -6.91 -17.96
CA LYS A 273 -10.08 -7.27 -19.37
C LYS A 273 -8.97 -6.48 -20.08
N ASN A 274 -8.97 -5.15 -19.92
CA ASN A 274 -7.97 -4.29 -20.56
C ASN A 274 -6.59 -4.49 -19.91
N ASN A 275 -6.54 -4.65 -18.60
CA ASN A 275 -5.29 -4.91 -17.87
C ASN A 275 -4.63 -6.22 -18.35
N LYS A 276 -5.38 -7.31 -18.44
CA LYS A 276 -4.88 -8.59 -18.99
C LYS A 276 -4.40 -8.44 -20.43
N ALA A 277 -5.11 -7.70 -21.27
CA ALA A 277 -4.72 -7.48 -22.66
C ALA A 277 -3.40 -6.70 -22.78
N ILE A 278 -3.21 -5.68 -21.94
CA ILE A 278 -1.99 -4.85 -21.93
C ILE A 278 -0.79 -5.61 -21.36
N THR A 279 -0.99 -6.37 -20.30
CA THR A 279 0.08 -7.09 -19.59
C THR A 279 0.42 -8.45 -20.20
N GLY A 280 -0.45 -8.98 -21.07
CA GLY A 280 -0.33 -10.36 -21.60
C GLY A 280 -0.58 -11.45 -20.56
N SER A 281 -1.07 -11.10 -19.38
CA SER A 281 -1.34 -12.03 -18.28
C SER A 281 -2.74 -12.64 -18.39
N SER A 282 -2.90 -13.86 -17.93
CA SER A 282 -4.22 -14.51 -17.79
C SER A 282 -5.04 -13.99 -16.61
N ILE A 283 -4.38 -13.37 -15.63
CA ILE A 283 -5.00 -12.77 -14.45
C ILE A 283 -4.72 -11.26 -14.41
N PRO A 284 -5.56 -10.46 -13.72
CA PRO A 284 -5.28 -9.04 -13.54
C PRO A 284 -3.98 -8.82 -12.76
N VAL A 285 -3.10 -7.99 -13.29
CA VAL A 285 -1.83 -7.61 -12.68
C VAL A 285 -2.01 -6.33 -11.89
N SER A 286 -1.66 -6.37 -10.61
CA SER A 286 -1.73 -5.20 -9.74
C SER A 286 -0.74 -4.13 -10.17
N PRO A 287 -1.11 -2.83 -10.11
CA PRO A 287 -0.14 -1.77 -10.32
C PRO A 287 0.88 -1.77 -9.20
N MET A 288 2.15 -1.65 -9.56
CA MET A 288 3.23 -1.36 -8.63
C MET A 288 3.34 0.15 -8.46
N GLY A 289 3.27 0.63 -7.23
CA GLY A 289 3.24 2.07 -6.97
C GLY A 289 2.04 2.76 -7.62
N CYS A 290 2.30 3.72 -8.51
CA CYS A 290 1.23 4.55 -9.08
C CYS A 290 0.61 3.95 -10.35
N ARG A 291 1.43 3.47 -11.30
CA ARG A 291 0.96 3.19 -12.67
C ARG A 291 1.69 2.04 -13.39
N SER A 292 2.76 1.50 -12.83
CA SER A 292 3.54 0.44 -13.48
C SER A 292 2.90 -0.92 -13.24
N PHE A 293 2.84 -1.74 -14.29
CA PHE A 293 2.44 -3.13 -14.19
C PHE A 293 3.67 -4.00 -14.37
N LEU A 294 4.01 -4.80 -13.36
CA LEU A 294 5.05 -5.81 -13.45
C LEU A 294 4.36 -7.15 -13.74
N SER A 295 4.61 -7.69 -14.92
CA SER A 295 4.26 -9.06 -15.28
C SER A 295 5.53 -9.90 -15.28
N VAL A 296 5.37 -11.21 -15.07
CA VAL A 296 6.48 -12.14 -15.19
C VAL A 296 7.03 -12.07 -16.62
N TRP A 297 8.36 -11.91 -16.72
CA TRP A 297 9.00 -11.93 -18.03
C TRP A 297 8.88 -13.32 -18.64
N LYS A 298 8.57 -13.37 -19.92
CA LYS A 298 8.53 -14.61 -20.69
C LYS A 298 9.60 -14.58 -21.77
N ASP A 299 10.30 -15.69 -21.94
CA ASP A 299 11.25 -15.87 -23.05
C ASP A 299 10.50 -15.96 -24.40
N SER A 300 11.26 -16.07 -25.48
CA SER A 300 10.72 -16.20 -26.85
C SER A 300 9.87 -17.46 -27.07
N THR A 301 9.94 -18.43 -26.16
CA THR A 301 9.17 -19.69 -26.19
C THR A 301 7.96 -19.65 -25.29
N GLY A 302 7.77 -18.55 -24.52
CA GLY A 302 6.64 -18.35 -23.60
C GLY A 302 6.85 -18.89 -22.20
N ASN A 303 8.06 -19.38 -21.87
CA ASN A 303 8.40 -19.81 -20.50
C ASN A 303 8.65 -18.59 -19.61
N GLU A 304 8.19 -18.66 -18.36
CA GLU A 304 8.43 -17.64 -17.36
C GLU A 304 9.90 -17.67 -16.93
N ILE A 305 10.56 -16.51 -17.06
CA ILE A 305 11.90 -16.33 -16.51
C ILE A 305 11.72 -15.74 -15.11
N LEU A 306 12.10 -16.52 -14.12
CA LEU A 306 12.22 -16.11 -12.73
C LEU A 306 13.68 -15.72 -12.51
N ASP A 307 13.95 -14.46 -12.20
CA ASP A 307 15.26 -14.01 -11.73
C ASP A 307 15.45 -14.31 -10.24
#